data_5af3d769c5b901d16cc05784d7ca5114
#
_entry.id   5af3d769c5b901d16cc05784d7ca5114
#
_cell.length_a   1.000
_cell.length_b   1.000
_cell.length_c   1.000
_cell.angle_alpha   90.00
_cell.angle_beta   90.00
_cell.angle_gamma   90.00
#
_symmetry.space_group_name_H-M   'P 1'
#
loop_
_entity.id
_entity.type
_entity.pdbx_description
1 polymer ?
#
loop_
_entity_poly.entity_id
_entity_poly.type
_entity_poly.pdbx_seq_one_letter_code
_entity_poly.pdbx_strand_id
1 'polypeptide(L)'
;VEGGCFFEAAGGMYNFDDDGMNTCELVAMPMPTELTIIKEWDGVDDPSFSQEFGVVVECTNASYNSGDSFETIDWNLNGEGEEEFTVSFYPNPNVDPQNPTECSATEVNFYSSAVESDQGCAMPIEFVLGQDEEECTIVNTVFFEGIPTLSQWGMAIMALLMLGVGFISVRRFA
;
A
#
# COMPACT_ATOMS: atom_id res chain seq x y z
N VAL A 1 44.19 20.54 -25.40
CA VAL A 1 43.67 19.17 -25.23
C VAL A 1 42.80 19.19 -24.00
N GLU A 2 41.49 19.30 -24.18
CA GLU A 2 40.51 19.26 -23.10
C GLU A 2 40.46 17.82 -22.59
N GLY A 3 41.04 17.62 -21.40
CA GLY A 3 40.98 16.33 -20.71
C GLY A 3 39.77 16.28 -19.81
N GLY A 4 38.62 15.90 -20.34
CA GLY A 4 37.48 15.55 -19.52
C GLY A 4 37.71 14.19 -18.89
N CYS A 5 37.49 14.05 -17.60
CA CYS A 5 37.42 12.73 -16.95
C CYS A 5 36.06 12.10 -17.28
N PHE A 6 36.07 10.94 -17.92
CA PHE A 6 34.84 10.19 -18.15
C PHE A 6 34.90 8.91 -17.34
N PHE A 7 33.91 8.69 -16.51
CA PHE A 7 33.63 7.40 -15.91
C PHE A 7 32.24 6.92 -16.34
N GLU A 8 32.19 5.74 -16.90
CA GLU A 8 30.95 5.06 -17.20
C GLU A 8 30.71 4.04 -16.07
N ALA A 9 29.93 4.43 -15.07
CA ALA A 9 29.40 3.50 -14.09
C ALA A 9 27.89 3.35 -14.35
N ALA A 10 27.37 2.19 -14.11
CA ALA A 10 26.00 1.80 -14.43
C ALA A 10 24.98 2.90 -14.11
N GLY A 11 24.46 3.56 -15.14
CA GLY A 11 23.29 4.42 -15.10
C GLY A 11 23.49 5.93 -14.95
N GLY A 12 24.70 6.48 -14.88
CA GLY A 12 24.89 7.91 -14.74
C GLY A 12 25.92 8.54 -15.67
N MET A 13 25.64 9.73 -16.22
CA MET A 13 26.65 10.58 -16.82
C MET A 13 27.22 11.51 -15.75
N TYR A 14 28.53 11.42 -15.53
CA TYR A 14 29.24 12.30 -14.62
C TYR A 14 29.88 13.43 -15.42
N ASN A 15 29.65 14.66 -15.01
CA ASN A 15 30.33 15.82 -15.57
C ASN A 15 31.47 16.25 -14.64
N PHE A 16 32.68 16.27 -15.16
CA PHE A 16 33.85 16.69 -14.38
C PHE A 16 34.24 18.12 -14.81
N ASP A 17 34.27 19.04 -13.86
CA ASP A 17 34.76 20.37 -14.09
C ASP A 17 36.27 20.36 -13.78
N ASP A 18 37.11 20.70 -14.79
CA ASP A 18 38.55 20.82 -14.64
C ASP A 18 38.88 22.25 -14.22
N ASP A 19 39.07 22.48 -12.93
CA ASP A 19 39.51 23.77 -12.38
C ASP A 19 41.01 24.02 -12.51
N GLY A 20 41.70 23.18 -13.29
CA GLY A 20 43.13 23.28 -13.58
C GLY A 20 44.03 22.71 -12.48
N MET A 21 43.46 22.11 -11.42
CA MET A 21 44.21 21.47 -10.34
C MET A 21 44.21 19.94 -10.39
N ASN A 22 43.75 19.34 -11.47
CA ASN A 22 43.59 17.88 -11.62
C ASN A 22 42.71 17.22 -10.55
N THR A 23 41.81 17.98 -9.96
CA THR A 23 40.80 17.47 -9.03
C THR A 23 39.47 17.29 -9.79
N CYS A 24 38.94 16.09 -9.80
CA CYS A 24 37.63 15.81 -10.35
C CYS A 24 36.62 15.69 -9.19
N GLU A 25 35.63 16.54 -9.15
CA GLU A 25 34.51 16.41 -8.22
C GLU A 25 33.45 15.49 -8.82
N LEU A 26 33.23 14.37 -8.17
CA LEU A 26 32.17 13.41 -8.52
C LEU A 26 30.88 13.86 -7.85
N VAL A 27 29.98 14.44 -8.61
CA VAL A 27 28.62 14.71 -8.14
C VAL A 27 27.79 13.47 -8.50
N ALA A 28 27.58 12.59 -7.52
CA ALA A 28 26.63 11.51 -7.67
C ALA A 28 25.23 12.09 -7.67
N MET A 29 24.51 11.97 -8.78
CA MET A 29 23.08 12.27 -8.77
C MET A 29 22.36 11.10 -8.12
N PRO A 30 21.47 11.36 -7.15
CA PRO A 30 20.65 10.31 -6.58
C PRO A 30 19.80 9.66 -7.70
N MET A 31 19.72 8.34 -7.69
CA MET A 31 18.79 7.62 -8.55
C MET A 31 17.42 7.58 -7.89
N PRO A 32 16.33 7.63 -8.67
CA PRO A 32 15.01 7.43 -8.11
C PRO A 32 14.90 6.01 -7.57
N THR A 33 14.12 5.88 -6.53
CA THR A 33 13.73 4.63 -5.90
C THR A 33 12.22 4.48 -5.99
N GLU A 34 11.73 3.25 -6.04
CA GLU A 34 10.30 2.98 -6.17
C GLU A 34 9.77 2.21 -4.95
N LEU A 35 8.58 2.60 -4.50
CA LEU A 35 7.79 1.84 -3.54
C LEU A 35 6.53 1.37 -4.24
N THR A 36 6.36 0.06 -4.31
CA THR A 36 5.17 -0.58 -4.85
C THR A 36 4.26 -1.02 -3.71
N ILE A 37 3.02 -0.57 -3.76
CA ILE A 37 1.97 -0.91 -2.81
C ILE A 37 0.97 -1.81 -3.52
N ILE A 38 0.80 -3.02 -3.00
CA ILE A 38 -0.15 -4.00 -3.51
C ILE A 38 -1.37 -4.00 -2.59
N LYS A 39 -2.56 -3.81 -3.17
CA LYS A 39 -3.83 -3.91 -2.49
C LYS A 39 -4.50 -5.24 -2.81
N GLU A 40 -4.77 -6.02 -1.77
CA GLU A 40 -5.43 -7.33 -1.85
C GLU A 40 -6.69 -7.39 -1.00
N TRP A 41 -7.62 -8.25 -1.39
CA TRP A 41 -8.84 -8.57 -0.65
C TRP A 41 -8.90 -10.05 -0.33
N ASP A 42 -9.08 -10.39 0.95
CA ASP A 42 -9.27 -11.76 1.41
C ASP A 42 -10.74 -12.00 1.83
N GLY A 43 -11.20 -13.22 1.68
CA GLY A 43 -12.58 -13.62 2.02
C GLY A 43 -13.63 -13.22 0.98
N VAL A 44 -13.22 -12.84 -0.23
CA VAL A 44 -14.10 -12.47 -1.34
C VAL A 44 -14.05 -13.55 -2.42
N ASP A 45 -15.15 -14.32 -2.56
CA ASP A 45 -15.27 -15.35 -3.59
C ASP A 45 -15.84 -14.81 -4.92
N ASP A 46 -16.32 -13.57 -4.95
CA ASP A 46 -16.93 -12.95 -6.12
C ASP A 46 -15.90 -12.17 -6.94
N PRO A 47 -15.55 -12.63 -8.14
CA PRO A 47 -14.57 -11.93 -9.00
C PRO A 47 -15.07 -10.57 -9.52
N SER A 48 -16.34 -10.25 -9.33
CA SER A 48 -16.90 -8.92 -9.64
C SER A 48 -16.90 -7.98 -8.42
N PHE A 49 -16.33 -8.41 -7.29
CA PHE A 49 -16.23 -7.57 -6.13
C PHE A 49 -15.29 -6.41 -6.43
N SER A 50 -15.80 -5.22 -6.22
CA SER A 50 -15.06 -3.99 -6.43
C SER A 50 -15.49 -3.00 -5.35
N GLN A 51 -14.55 -2.55 -4.56
CA GLN A 51 -14.77 -1.54 -3.53
C GLN A 51 -13.69 -0.46 -3.65
N GLU A 52 -14.13 0.80 -3.62
CA GLU A 52 -13.22 1.94 -3.63
C GLU A 52 -12.43 1.99 -2.31
N PHE A 53 -11.18 2.35 -2.40
CA PHE A 53 -10.29 2.56 -1.27
C PHE A 53 -9.34 3.72 -1.55
N GLY A 54 -8.73 4.26 -0.49
CA GLY A 54 -7.68 5.25 -0.59
C GLY A 54 -6.45 4.80 0.18
N VAL A 55 -5.27 5.12 -0.34
CA VAL A 55 -3.99 4.89 0.34
C VAL A 55 -3.22 6.21 0.39
N VAL A 56 -2.75 6.58 1.57
CA VAL A 56 -1.81 7.69 1.76
C VAL A 56 -0.43 7.09 1.93
N VAL A 57 0.48 7.44 1.04
CA VAL A 57 1.90 7.10 1.15
C VAL A 57 2.62 8.33 1.65
N GLU A 58 3.41 8.19 2.72
CA GLU A 58 4.24 9.25 3.28
C GLU A 58 5.70 8.79 3.31
N CYS A 59 6.59 9.61 2.75
CA CYS A 59 8.02 9.37 2.81
C CYS A 59 8.70 10.56 3.49
N THR A 60 9.48 10.27 4.52
CA THR A 60 10.30 11.28 5.23
C THR A 60 11.71 11.34 4.65
N ASN A 61 12.34 12.51 4.72
CA ASN A 61 13.69 12.73 4.22
C ASN A 61 13.86 12.31 2.75
N ALA A 62 12.85 12.60 1.93
CA ALA A 62 12.75 12.26 0.53
C ALA A 62 12.45 13.49 -0.34
N SER A 63 12.54 13.36 -1.66
CA SER A 63 12.23 14.42 -2.61
C SER A 63 11.50 13.87 -3.83
N TYR A 64 10.61 14.66 -4.43
CA TYR A 64 9.95 14.29 -5.69
C TYR A 64 10.88 14.35 -6.91
N ASN A 65 11.91 15.19 -6.86
CA ASN A 65 12.81 15.42 -7.99
C ASN A 65 14.28 15.41 -7.55
N SER A 66 15.12 15.00 -8.48
CA SER A 66 16.56 15.07 -8.26
C SER A 66 17.02 16.53 -8.08
N GLY A 67 17.70 16.79 -6.96
CA GLY A 67 18.29 18.11 -6.65
C GLY A 67 17.39 19.04 -5.83
N ASP A 68 16.17 18.63 -5.51
CA ASP A 68 15.31 19.37 -4.58
C ASP A 68 15.75 19.12 -3.12
N SER A 69 15.22 19.92 -2.19
CA SER A 69 15.40 19.70 -0.76
C SER A 69 14.69 18.43 -0.31
N PHE A 70 15.32 17.72 0.63
CA PHE A 70 14.72 16.52 1.22
C PHE A 70 13.81 16.93 2.37
N GLU A 71 12.56 16.49 2.28
CA GLU A 71 11.50 16.82 3.24
C GLU A 71 10.54 15.62 3.41
N THR A 72 9.44 15.80 4.08
CA THR A 72 8.34 14.83 4.07
C THR A 72 7.48 15.09 2.83
N ILE A 73 7.31 14.05 2.03
CA ILE A 73 6.50 14.07 0.82
C ILE A 73 5.39 13.03 0.93
N ASP A 74 4.24 13.29 0.28
CA ASP A 74 3.07 12.40 0.36
C ASP A 74 2.37 12.24 -0.98
N TRP A 75 1.73 11.07 -1.15
CA TRP A 75 0.83 10.77 -2.26
C TRP A 75 -0.51 10.31 -1.71
N ASN A 76 -1.57 10.76 -2.36
CA ASN A 76 -2.92 10.29 -2.09
C ASN A 76 -3.38 9.46 -3.30
N LEU A 77 -3.39 8.16 -3.13
CA LEU A 77 -3.74 7.18 -4.15
C LEU A 77 -5.18 6.72 -3.93
N ASN A 78 -5.92 6.51 -5.00
CA ASN A 78 -7.28 5.99 -4.93
C ASN A 78 -7.41 4.89 -5.96
N GLY A 79 -8.06 3.81 -5.57
CA GLY A 79 -8.26 2.64 -6.39
C GLY A 79 -9.57 1.91 -6.10
N GLU A 80 -9.78 0.84 -6.82
CA GLU A 80 -10.98 0.02 -6.75
C GLU A 80 -10.63 -1.46 -6.94
N GLY A 81 -11.05 -2.30 -6.02
CA GLY A 81 -10.74 -3.72 -6.05
C GLY A 81 -9.29 -4.05 -5.66
N GLU A 82 -8.70 -5.02 -6.34
CA GLU A 82 -7.26 -5.36 -6.20
C GLU A 82 -6.47 -4.48 -7.17
N GLU A 83 -5.48 -3.78 -6.66
CA GLU A 83 -4.72 -2.82 -7.45
C GLU A 83 -3.28 -2.68 -6.93
N GLU A 84 -2.39 -2.31 -7.84
CA GLU A 84 -0.98 -2.06 -7.58
C GLU A 84 -0.67 -0.60 -7.89
N PHE A 85 0.01 0.08 -6.97
CA PHE A 85 0.47 1.46 -7.11
C PHE A 85 1.97 1.52 -6.96
N THR A 86 2.63 2.27 -7.83
CA THR A 86 4.06 2.54 -7.70
C THR A 86 4.26 4.05 -7.53
N VAL A 87 4.96 4.44 -6.48
CA VAL A 87 5.42 5.81 -6.25
C VAL A 87 6.93 5.88 -6.41
N SER A 88 7.41 6.91 -7.09
CA SER A 88 8.84 7.12 -7.35
C SER A 88 9.31 8.38 -6.64
N PHE A 89 10.45 8.30 -5.98
CA PHE A 89 11.04 9.40 -5.20
C PHE A 89 12.57 9.29 -5.17
N TYR A 90 13.21 10.33 -4.67
CA TYR A 90 14.65 10.37 -4.49
C TYR A 90 14.98 10.31 -2.98
N PRO A 91 15.64 9.24 -2.50
CA PRO A 91 16.09 9.17 -1.12
C PRO A 91 17.25 10.17 -0.88
N ASN A 92 17.38 10.65 0.36
CA ASN A 92 18.48 11.53 0.73
C ASN A 92 19.82 10.78 0.59
N PRO A 93 20.75 11.26 -0.25
CA PRO A 93 22.05 10.63 -0.42
C PRO A 93 22.96 10.76 0.81
N ASN A 94 22.66 11.69 1.72
CA ASN A 94 23.38 11.83 2.97
C ASN A 94 22.79 10.84 3.99
N VAL A 95 23.32 9.63 4.00
CA VAL A 95 22.88 8.59 4.93
C VAL A 95 23.23 8.99 6.35
N ASP A 96 22.25 9.57 7.06
CA ASP A 96 22.31 9.76 8.49
C ASP A 96 21.53 8.61 9.16
N PRO A 97 22.20 7.72 9.91
CA PRO A 97 21.50 6.64 10.62
C PRO A 97 20.44 7.13 11.62
N GLN A 98 20.46 8.42 11.96
CA GLN A 98 19.48 9.04 12.85
C GLN A 98 18.31 9.68 12.08
N ASN A 99 18.43 9.80 10.76
CA ASN A 99 17.40 10.36 9.90
C ASN A 99 17.43 9.68 8.52
N PRO A 100 17.10 8.38 8.46
CA PRO A 100 17.02 7.66 7.21
C PRO A 100 15.86 8.18 6.34
N THR A 101 15.86 7.81 5.07
CA THR A 101 14.65 7.93 4.26
C THR A 101 13.74 6.76 4.61
N GLU A 102 12.55 7.05 5.09
CA GLU A 102 11.56 6.05 5.48
C GLU A 102 10.22 6.35 4.79
N CYS A 103 9.58 5.32 4.27
CA CYS A 103 8.25 5.42 3.71
C CYS A 103 7.28 4.50 4.44
N SER A 104 6.04 4.94 4.56
CA SER A 104 4.92 4.14 5.03
C SER A 104 3.70 4.36 4.14
N ALA A 105 2.85 3.35 4.02
CA ALA A 105 1.59 3.47 3.33
C ALA A 105 0.45 3.05 4.26
N THR A 106 -0.57 3.90 4.34
CA THR A 106 -1.71 3.69 5.23
C THR A 106 -3.00 3.79 4.43
N GLU A 107 -3.84 2.78 4.55
CA GLU A 107 -5.17 2.83 3.94
C GLU A 107 -6.08 3.80 4.72
N VAL A 108 -6.76 4.65 3.98
CA VAL A 108 -7.77 5.59 4.48
C VAL A 108 -9.12 5.25 3.84
N ASN A 109 -10.21 5.53 4.52
CA ASN A 109 -11.57 5.23 4.08
C ASN A 109 -12.00 3.76 4.27
N PHE A 110 -12.08 3.30 5.52
CA PHE A 110 -12.74 2.05 5.85
C PHE A 110 -14.26 2.20 5.76
N TYR A 111 -14.88 1.48 4.83
CA TYR A 111 -16.30 1.65 4.54
C TYR A 111 -17.24 0.78 5.38
N SER A 112 -16.74 -0.20 6.15
CA SER A 112 -17.59 -1.12 6.88
C SER A 112 -16.93 -1.69 8.12
N SER A 113 -17.71 -1.92 9.17
CA SER A 113 -17.29 -2.69 10.35
C SER A 113 -17.08 -4.18 10.05
N ALA A 114 -17.40 -4.62 8.84
CA ALA A 114 -17.19 -5.99 8.36
C ALA A 114 -15.86 -6.17 7.61
N VAL A 115 -15.03 -5.14 7.56
CA VAL A 115 -13.70 -5.17 6.93
C VAL A 115 -12.65 -4.93 7.99
N GLU A 116 -11.69 -5.81 8.08
CA GLU A 116 -10.46 -5.63 8.86
C GLU A 116 -9.31 -5.42 7.88
N SER A 117 -8.54 -4.36 8.05
CA SER A 117 -7.37 -4.09 7.23
C SER A 117 -6.11 -4.49 7.97
N ASP A 118 -5.33 -5.37 7.37
CA ASP A 118 -3.93 -5.58 7.77
C ASP A 118 -3.08 -4.51 7.07
N GLN A 119 -2.65 -3.54 7.84
CA GLN A 119 -1.83 -2.40 7.40
C GLN A 119 -0.36 -2.81 7.33
N GLY A 120 -0.03 -3.83 6.51
CA GLY A 120 1.34 -4.33 6.39
C GLY A 120 2.37 -3.27 6.00
N CYS A 121 1.92 -2.20 5.33
CA CYS A 121 2.73 -1.07 4.90
C CYS A 121 2.78 0.10 5.91
N ALA A 122 2.06 0.02 7.05
CA ALA A 122 2.00 1.13 8.01
C ALA A 122 3.29 1.27 8.84
N MET A 123 4.09 0.20 8.93
CA MET A 123 5.42 0.29 9.51
C MET A 123 6.38 0.92 8.52
N PRO A 124 7.21 1.89 8.97
CA PRO A 124 8.18 2.54 8.08
C PRO A 124 9.13 1.53 7.43
N ILE A 125 9.29 1.64 6.13
CA ILE A 125 10.26 0.92 5.31
C ILE A 125 11.43 1.86 5.10
N GLU A 126 12.62 1.46 5.53
CA GLU A 126 13.84 2.23 5.39
C GLU A 126 14.47 2.02 4.00
N PHE A 127 14.77 3.12 3.32
CA PHE A 127 15.41 3.11 2.02
C PHE A 127 16.87 3.54 2.13
N VAL A 128 17.75 2.68 1.61
CA VAL A 128 19.19 2.95 1.54
C VAL A 128 19.62 3.26 0.11
N LEU A 129 20.68 4.05 -0.03
CA LEU A 129 21.22 4.38 -1.35
C LEU A 129 21.57 3.12 -2.16
N GLY A 130 21.07 3.07 -3.39
CA GLY A 130 21.31 1.95 -4.31
C GLY A 130 20.29 0.83 -4.19
N GLN A 131 19.24 1.01 -3.40
CA GLN A 131 18.07 0.16 -3.40
C GLN A 131 17.11 0.67 -4.48
N ASP A 132 16.78 -0.18 -5.44
CA ASP A 132 16.04 0.26 -6.62
C ASP A 132 14.53 0.24 -6.39
N GLU A 133 14.03 -0.76 -5.63
CA GLU A 133 12.60 -0.94 -5.36
C GLU A 133 12.35 -1.68 -4.03
N GLU A 134 11.23 -1.37 -3.42
CA GLU A 134 10.63 -2.10 -2.30
C GLU A 134 9.14 -2.30 -2.54
N GLU A 135 8.60 -3.35 -1.93
CA GLU A 135 7.21 -3.75 -2.09
C GLU A 135 6.56 -3.97 -0.73
N CYS A 136 5.31 -3.55 -0.60
CA CYS A 136 4.50 -3.88 0.57
C CYS A 136 3.03 -4.15 0.19
N THR A 137 2.36 -4.97 1.00
CA THR A 137 0.99 -5.39 0.75
C THR A 137 0.06 -4.91 1.85
N ILE A 138 -1.10 -4.38 1.46
CA ILE A 138 -2.23 -4.06 2.33
C ILE A 138 -3.34 -5.05 2.03
N VAL A 139 -3.68 -5.90 3.00
CA VAL A 139 -4.72 -6.91 2.84
C VAL A 139 -5.98 -6.48 3.60
N ASN A 140 -7.10 -6.40 2.90
CA ASN A 140 -8.40 -6.22 3.54
C ASN A 140 -9.14 -7.55 3.60
N THR A 141 -9.44 -8.01 4.81
CA THR A 141 -10.24 -9.20 5.03
C THR A 141 -11.69 -8.81 5.22
N VAL A 142 -12.56 -9.31 4.35
CA VAL A 142 -14.01 -9.10 4.44
C VAL A 142 -14.64 -10.22 5.24
N PHE A 143 -15.14 -9.90 6.41
CA PHE A 143 -15.93 -10.83 7.20
C PHE A 143 -17.39 -10.74 6.75
N PHE A 144 -17.81 -11.65 5.89
CA PHE A 144 -19.22 -11.92 5.76
C PHE A 144 -19.67 -12.57 7.08
N GLU A 145 -20.10 -11.75 8.04
CA GLU A 145 -21.02 -12.28 9.02
C GLU A 145 -22.22 -12.82 8.23
N GLY A 146 -22.12 -14.06 7.84
CA GLY A 146 -23.28 -14.78 7.36
C GLY A 146 -24.32 -14.61 8.43
N ILE A 147 -25.21 -13.60 8.28
CA ILE A 147 -26.48 -13.62 8.99
C ILE A 147 -26.89 -15.07 8.84
N PRO A 148 -27.03 -15.86 9.92
CA PRO A 148 -27.50 -17.21 9.76
C PRO A 148 -28.89 -17.06 9.15
N THR A 149 -28.89 -16.94 7.83
CA THR A 149 -30.11 -17.03 7.05
C THR A 149 -30.62 -18.38 7.48
N LEU A 150 -31.71 -18.38 8.28
CA LEU A 150 -32.37 -19.58 8.71
C LEU A 150 -32.33 -20.50 7.50
N SER A 151 -31.44 -21.50 7.54
CA SER A 151 -31.25 -22.37 6.41
C SER A 151 -32.65 -22.82 5.99
N GLN A 152 -32.88 -23.14 4.73
CA GLN A 152 -34.22 -23.61 4.29
C GLN A 152 -34.80 -24.63 5.26
N TRP A 153 -33.94 -25.40 5.92
CA TRP A 153 -34.28 -26.32 7.01
C TRP A 153 -34.70 -25.60 8.29
N GLY A 154 -34.08 -24.51 8.66
CA GLY A 154 -34.48 -23.70 9.82
C GLY A 154 -35.86 -23.08 9.62
N MET A 155 -36.14 -22.55 8.43
CA MET A 155 -37.50 -22.08 8.09
C MET A 155 -38.52 -23.22 8.06
N ALA A 156 -38.16 -24.37 7.54
CA ALA A 156 -39.05 -25.54 7.56
C ALA A 156 -39.36 -26.01 8.98
N ILE A 157 -38.36 -26.05 9.87
CA ILE A 157 -38.54 -26.41 11.28
C ILE A 157 -39.43 -25.37 11.98
N MET A 158 -39.19 -24.08 11.77
CA MET A 158 -40.03 -22.99 12.33
C MET A 158 -41.47 -23.11 11.86
N ALA A 159 -41.70 -23.37 10.57
CA ALA A 159 -43.03 -23.55 10.02
C ALA A 159 -43.74 -24.78 10.62
N LEU A 160 -43.03 -25.91 10.79
CA LEU A 160 -43.56 -27.09 11.45
C LEU A 160 -43.93 -26.87 12.91
N LEU A 161 -43.08 -26.10 13.65
CA LEU A 161 -43.36 -25.73 15.05
C LEU A 161 -44.61 -24.86 15.14
N MET A 162 -44.75 -23.86 14.26
CA MET A 162 -45.93 -23.00 14.22
C MET A 162 -47.20 -23.78 13.89
N LEU A 163 -47.15 -24.69 12.92
CA LEU A 163 -48.28 -25.59 12.61
C LEU A 163 -48.62 -26.49 13.77
N GLY A 164 -47.64 -27.04 14.47
CA GLY A 164 -47.84 -27.88 15.64
C GLY A 164 -48.53 -27.16 16.78
N VAL A 165 -48.06 -25.95 17.11
CA VAL A 165 -48.68 -25.09 18.15
C VAL A 165 -50.08 -24.68 17.76
N GLY A 166 -50.31 -24.30 16.49
CA GLY A 166 -51.60 -23.94 15.96
C GLY A 166 -52.62 -25.11 16.05
N PHE A 167 -52.18 -26.31 15.70
CA PHE A 167 -53.04 -27.51 15.75
C PHE A 167 -53.46 -27.85 17.19
N ILE A 168 -52.53 -27.78 18.14
CA ILE A 168 -52.80 -28.03 19.56
C ILE A 168 -53.79 -26.99 20.12
N SER A 169 -53.61 -25.73 19.75
CA SER A 169 -54.47 -24.63 20.17
C SER A 169 -55.90 -24.83 19.67
N VAL A 170 -56.07 -25.14 18.37
CA VAL A 170 -57.41 -25.38 17.80
C VAL A 170 -58.09 -26.62 18.47
N ARG A 171 -57.36 -27.67 18.76
CA ARG A 171 -57.92 -28.87 19.39
C ARG A 171 -58.31 -28.66 20.86
N ARG A 172 -57.78 -27.63 21.52
CA ARG A 172 -58.08 -27.33 22.91
C ARG A 172 -59.30 -26.40 23.06
N PHE A 173 -59.68 -25.72 21.99
CA PHE A 173 -60.82 -24.78 21.97
C PHE A 173 -62.02 -25.32 21.13
N ALA A 174 -61.92 -26.49 20.49
CA ALA A 174 -63.03 -27.21 19.89
C ALA A 174 -63.54 -28.32 20.84
#